data_0add34dd4a2e0bca473c71d5089a6a73
#
_entry.id   0add34dd4a2e0bca473c71d5089a6a73
#
_cell.length_a   1.000
_cell.length_b   1.000
_cell.length_c   1.000
_cell.angle_alpha   90.00
_cell.angle_beta   90.00
_cell.angle_gamma   90.00
#
_symmetry.space_group_name_H-M   'P 1'
#
loop_
_entity.id
_entity.type
_entity.pdbx_description
1 polymer ?
#
loop_
_entity_poly.entity_id
_entity_poly.type
_entity_poly.pdbx_seq_one_letter_code
_entity_poly.pdbx_strand_id
1 'polypeptide(L)'
;MAVVQVAETLEIRETLARKLLLDTLWRQAVLLAVIAAVTALVVQRATQPVRALGEAIEARAADDLSPIEAPDAPRELRPLVEATTRVMGRLQALLDHQKRFVRDSAHQLRTPLAVLKAQVQSARRGDVPADQALSEIDTTVARATALANQMLSLAKVEQLRQQPESSTQDLGDVVRQVALDVSPLIADKALDFELDVDAVPVHAHRWMLQELTRNLLHNAIKHSPRGGMLSVRVCAEDGQALLGIADAGPGITDELRGRLFAPFSAGDMASGSGLGLAICQEIVHALGGFIALDNRLADGRVVGLDATVRLPLEQG
;
A
#
# COMPACT_ATOMS: atom_id res chain seq x y z
N MET A 1 48.57 -94.47 -28.44
CA MET A 1 47.75 -93.31 -28.18
C MET A 1 46.75 -93.69 -27.06
N ALA A 2 46.92 -93.14 -25.89
CA ALA A 2 45.95 -93.32 -24.76
C ALA A 2 44.93 -92.16 -24.79
N VAL A 3 43.66 -92.53 -24.99
CA VAL A 3 42.55 -91.60 -24.94
C VAL A 3 42.04 -91.58 -23.48
N VAL A 4 42.25 -90.52 -22.78
CA VAL A 4 41.70 -90.33 -21.44
C VAL A 4 40.31 -89.69 -21.61
N GLN A 5 39.26 -90.42 -21.33
CA GLN A 5 37.88 -89.97 -21.26
C GLN A 5 37.61 -89.46 -19.83
N VAL A 6 37.47 -88.16 -19.67
CA VAL A 6 37.03 -87.55 -18.42
C VAL A 6 35.50 -87.53 -18.48
N ALA A 7 34.83 -88.41 -17.78
CA ALA A 7 33.38 -88.39 -17.57
C ALA A 7 33.06 -87.52 -16.34
N GLU A 8 32.69 -86.32 -16.55
CA GLU A 8 32.16 -85.41 -15.48
C GLU A 8 30.66 -85.69 -15.37
N THR A 9 30.17 -86.05 -14.19
CA THR A 9 28.75 -86.41 -13.98
C THR A 9 27.89 -85.16 -14.06
N LEU A 10 26.84 -85.15 -14.89
CA LEU A 10 25.85 -84.07 -15.08
C LEU A 10 25.29 -83.50 -13.74
N GLU A 11 25.14 -84.38 -12.73
CA GLU A 11 24.67 -83.99 -11.37
C GLU A 11 25.57 -83.01 -10.65
N ILE A 12 26.89 -83.05 -10.84
CA ILE A 12 27.83 -82.10 -10.22
C ILE A 12 27.72 -80.76 -10.88
N ARG A 13 27.50 -80.70 -12.18
CA ARG A 13 27.29 -79.48 -12.92
C ARG A 13 25.97 -78.78 -12.53
N GLU A 14 24.87 -79.54 -12.42
CA GLU A 14 23.57 -78.99 -11.98
C GLU A 14 23.60 -78.46 -10.53
N THR A 15 24.26 -79.17 -9.62
CA THR A 15 24.38 -78.76 -8.23
C THR A 15 25.28 -77.49 -8.09
N LEU A 16 26.38 -77.39 -8.86
CA LEU A 16 27.24 -76.21 -8.90
C LEU A 16 26.50 -74.99 -9.52
N ALA A 17 25.82 -75.20 -10.65
CA ALA A 17 25.05 -74.18 -11.33
C ALA A 17 23.94 -73.60 -10.40
N ARG A 18 23.21 -74.49 -9.72
CA ARG A 18 22.18 -74.12 -8.75
C ARG A 18 22.74 -73.36 -7.55
N LYS A 19 23.90 -73.73 -7.04
CA LYS A 19 24.58 -73.12 -5.95
C LYS A 19 25.05 -71.68 -6.35
N LEU A 20 25.66 -71.58 -7.53
CA LEU A 20 26.10 -70.29 -8.08
C LEU A 20 24.90 -69.34 -8.35
N LEU A 21 23.79 -69.87 -8.86
CA LEU A 21 22.57 -69.07 -9.06
C LEU A 21 21.98 -68.56 -7.74
N LEU A 22 21.87 -69.43 -6.74
CA LEU A 22 21.35 -69.04 -5.42
C LEU A 22 22.25 -68.06 -4.74
N ASP A 23 23.58 -68.19 -4.77
CA ASP A 23 24.53 -67.23 -4.22
C ASP A 23 24.48 -65.87 -4.94
N THR A 24 24.32 -65.92 -6.27
CA THR A 24 24.18 -64.69 -7.05
C THR A 24 22.87 -63.95 -6.76
N LEU A 25 21.75 -64.70 -6.71
CA LEU A 25 20.44 -64.19 -6.37
C LEU A 25 20.42 -63.59 -4.96
N TRP A 26 21.03 -64.32 -4.00
CA TRP A 26 21.13 -63.77 -2.62
C TRP A 26 21.94 -62.50 -2.54
N ARG A 27 23.11 -62.42 -3.19
CA ARG A 27 23.91 -61.17 -3.26
C ARG A 27 23.17 -60.03 -3.89
N GLN A 28 22.43 -60.28 -4.99
CA GLN A 28 21.59 -59.26 -5.64
C GLN A 28 20.45 -58.81 -4.73
N ALA A 29 19.78 -59.74 -4.04
CA ALA A 29 18.70 -59.39 -3.09
C ALA A 29 19.21 -58.53 -1.95
N VAL A 30 20.38 -58.85 -1.36
CA VAL A 30 21.00 -58.07 -0.32
C VAL A 30 21.39 -56.66 -0.85
N LEU A 31 21.97 -56.59 -2.04
CA LEU A 31 22.33 -55.30 -2.66
C LEU A 31 21.11 -54.43 -2.88
N LEU A 32 20.02 -54.98 -3.43
CA LEU A 32 18.78 -54.25 -3.63
C LEU A 32 18.15 -53.81 -2.32
N ALA A 33 18.17 -54.64 -1.27
CA ALA A 33 17.68 -54.28 0.04
C ALA A 33 18.49 -53.11 0.65
N VAL A 34 19.82 -53.13 0.50
CA VAL A 34 20.69 -52.05 0.96
C VAL A 34 20.41 -50.73 0.21
N ILE A 35 20.30 -50.84 -1.13
CA ILE A 35 19.97 -49.64 -1.94
C ILE A 35 18.59 -49.08 -1.56
N ALA A 36 17.58 -49.95 -1.40
CA ALA A 36 16.24 -49.51 -0.98
C ALA A 36 16.25 -48.84 0.40
N ALA A 37 16.97 -49.41 1.37
CA ALA A 37 17.12 -48.87 2.72
C ALA A 37 17.81 -47.49 2.72
N VAL A 38 18.93 -47.37 1.99
CA VAL A 38 19.66 -46.10 1.85
C VAL A 38 18.79 -45.05 1.17
N THR A 39 18.12 -45.40 0.08
CA THR A 39 17.23 -44.50 -0.65
C THR A 39 16.08 -44.02 0.25
N ALA A 40 15.43 -44.91 0.99
CA ALA A 40 14.35 -44.57 1.92
C ALA A 40 14.85 -43.62 3.01
N LEU A 41 16.04 -43.87 3.57
CA LEU A 41 16.63 -43.03 4.61
C LEU A 41 17.00 -41.63 4.10
N VAL A 42 17.58 -41.55 2.89
CA VAL A 42 17.90 -40.28 2.24
C VAL A 42 16.64 -39.46 1.94
N VAL A 43 15.62 -40.11 1.37
CA VAL A 43 14.34 -39.44 1.06
C VAL A 43 13.66 -38.96 2.34
N GLN A 44 13.61 -39.80 3.39
CA GLN A 44 13.03 -39.37 4.69
C GLN A 44 13.76 -38.14 5.27
N ARG A 45 15.10 -38.18 5.29
CA ARG A 45 15.88 -37.04 5.78
C ARG A 45 15.73 -35.78 4.92
N ALA A 46 15.62 -35.96 3.60
CA ALA A 46 15.45 -34.80 2.70
C ALA A 46 14.05 -34.18 2.79
N THR A 47 13.01 -34.98 3.06
CA THR A 47 11.62 -34.50 3.12
C THR A 47 11.20 -34.03 4.52
N GLN A 48 11.86 -34.48 5.59
CA GLN A 48 11.53 -34.14 6.97
C GLN A 48 11.51 -32.62 7.26
N PRO A 49 12.47 -31.79 6.80
CA PRO A 49 12.46 -30.35 7.03
C PRO A 49 11.27 -29.64 6.33
N VAL A 50 10.88 -30.13 5.14
CA VAL A 50 9.74 -29.57 4.41
C VAL A 50 8.42 -29.85 5.14
N ARG A 51 8.26 -31.08 5.66
CA ARG A 51 7.09 -31.45 6.46
C ARG A 51 7.02 -30.66 7.76
N ALA A 52 8.14 -30.55 8.47
CA ALA A 52 8.21 -29.75 9.70
C ALA A 52 7.84 -28.27 9.47
N LEU A 53 8.28 -27.68 8.35
CA LEU A 53 7.90 -26.32 7.96
C LEU A 53 6.40 -26.21 7.66
N GLY A 54 5.83 -27.18 6.94
CA GLY A 54 4.39 -27.27 6.65
C GLY A 54 3.57 -27.35 7.94
N GLU A 55 3.93 -28.27 8.83
CA GLU A 55 3.27 -28.44 10.13
C GLU A 55 3.39 -27.19 11.01
N ALA A 56 4.55 -26.50 11.00
CA ALA A 56 4.74 -25.26 11.73
C ALA A 56 3.86 -24.13 11.19
N ILE A 57 3.60 -24.09 9.88
CA ILE A 57 2.69 -23.10 9.27
C ILE A 57 1.22 -23.45 9.59
N GLU A 58 0.83 -24.72 9.47
CA GLU A 58 -0.54 -25.18 9.74
C GLU A 58 -0.93 -25.06 11.22
N ALA A 59 0.03 -25.31 12.14
CA ALA A 59 -0.21 -25.22 13.58
C ALA A 59 -0.35 -23.79 14.11
N ARG A 60 -0.04 -22.77 13.29
CA ARG A 60 -0.18 -21.36 13.69
C ARG A 60 -1.64 -20.93 13.73
N ALA A 61 -1.95 -20.06 14.69
CA ALA A 61 -3.23 -19.37 14.70
C ALA A 61 -3.37 -18.50 13.44
N ALA A 62 -4.58 -18.32 12.94
CA ALA A 62 -4.84 -17.58 11.70
C ALA A 62 -4.37 -16.11 11.72
N ASP A 63 -4.14 -15.55 12.90
CA ASP A 63 -3.67 -14.19 13.16
C ASP A 63 -2.17 -14.11 13.54
N ASP A 64 -1.48 -15.26 13.66
CA ASP A 64 -0.04 -15.29 13.96
C ASP A 64 0.80 -15.16 12.69
N LEU A 65 1.19 -13.93 12.39
CA LEU A 65 2.06 -13.55 11.27
C LEU A 65 3.52 -13.32 11.71
N SER A 66 3.91 -13.82 12.89
CA SER A 66 5.30 -13.68 13.36
C SER A 66 6.30 -14.35 12.40
N PRO A 67 7.57 -13.91 12.35
CA PRO A 67 8.59 -14.50 11.51
C PRO A 67 8.68 -16.02 11.71
N ILE A 68 8.91 -16.77 10.62
CA ILE A 68 9.12 -18.22 10.71
C ILE A 68 10.56 -18.45 11.17
N GLU A 69 10.72 -18.94 12.41
CA GLU A 69 12.01 -19.36 12.92
C GLU A 69 12.29 -20.80 12.47
N ALA A 70 13.19 -20.97 11.53
CA ALA A 70 13.65 -22.28 11.06
C ALA A 70 15.20 -22.33 11.07
N PRO A 71 15.83 -22.31 12.26
CA PRO A 71 17.29 -22.25 12.39
C PRO A 71 17.98 -23.45 11.75
N ASP A 72 17.33 -24.62 11.77
CA ASP A 72 17.85 -25.89 11.24
C ASP A 72 17.44 -26.15 9.78
N ALA A 73 16.88 -25.15 9.09
CA ALA A 73 16.49 -25.33 7.70
C ALA A 73 17.72 -25.55 6.80
N PRO A 74 17.70 -26.59 5.96
CA PRO A 74 18.71 -26.81 4.92
C PRO A 74 18.92 -25.56 4.07
N ARG A 75 20.13 -25.40 3.52
CA ARG A 75 20.48 -24.22 2.70
C ARG A 75 19.52 -24.01 1.52
N GLU A 76 19.00 -25.09 0.96
CA GLU A 76 18.07 -25.11 -0.16
C GLU A 76 16.69 -24.56 0.22
N LEU A 77 16.28 -24.63 1.47
CA LEU A 77 14.98 -24.14 1.96
C LEU A 77 15.04 -22.71 2.54
N ARG A 78 16.22 -22.20 2.85
CA ARG A 78 16.37 -20.84 3.39
C ARG A 78 15.73 -19.77 2.52
N PRO A 79 15.90 -19.76 1.17
CA PRO A 79 15.25 -18.75 0.33
C PRO A 79 13.72 -18.79 0.42
N LEU A 80 13.14 -19.99 0.57
CA LEU A 80 11.69 -20.16 0.73
C LEU A 80 11.21 -19.61 2.09
N VAL A 81 11.91 -19.94 3.19
CA VAL A 81 11.61 -19.43 4.53
C VAL A 81 11.69 -17.91 4.56
N GLU A 82 12.75 -17.33 3.97
CA GLU A 82 12.91 -15.87 3.88
C GLU A 82 11.81 -15.21 3.02
N ALA A 83 11.44 -15.82 1.90
CA ALA A 83 10.36 -15.31 1.05
C ALA A 83 9.02 -15.33 1.81
N THR A 84 8.71 -16.42 2.50
CA THR A 84 7.48 -16.56 3.29
C THR A 84 7.48 -15.55 4.45
N THR A 85 8.58 -15.40 5.17
CA THR A 85 8.72 -14.42 6.26
C THR A 85 8.54 -12.99 5.74
N ARG A 86 9.08 -12.66 4.56
CA ARG A 86 8.86 -11.34 3.94
C ARG A 86 7.39 -11.09 3.60
N VAL A 87 6.69 -12.12 3.08
CA VAL A 87 5.25 -12.01 2.76
C VAL A 87 4.43 -11.82 4.04
N MET A 88 4.71 -12.61 5.08
CA MET A 88 4.05 -12.47 6.40
C MET A 88 4.30 -11.09 7.01
N GLY A 89 5.53 -10.58 6.95
CA GLY A 89 5.85 -9.23 7.43
C GLY A 89 5.11 -8.12 6.67
N ARG A 90 4.93 -8.26 5.36
CA ARG A 90 4.12 -7.33 4.57
C ARG A 90 2.64 -7.40 4.95
N LEU A 91 2.12 -8.61 5.13
CA LEU A 91 0.72 -8.81 5.53
C LEU A 91 0.46 -8.25 6.93
N GLN A 92 1.38 -8.48 7.88
CA GLN A 92 1.30 -7.90 9.22
C GLN A 92 1.26 -6.37 9.17
N ALA A 93 2.17 -5.75 8.39
CA ALA A 93 2.21 -4.29 8.24
C ALA A 93 0.90 -3.72 7.63
N LEU A 94 0.31 -4.42 6.65
CA LEU A 94 -0.97 -4.05 6.05
C LEU A 94 -2.12 -4.16 7.07
N LEU A 95 -2.19 -5.24 7.84
CA LEU A 95 -3.21 -5.42 8.87
C LEU A 95 -3.08 -4.38 10.00
N ASP A 96 -1.86 -4.07 10.42
CA ASP A 96 -1.61 -3.05 11.43
C ASP A 96 -1.96 -1.65 10.94
N HIS A 97 -1.71 -1.37 9.65
CA HIS A 97 -2.14 -0.13 9.01
C HIS A 97 -3.68 -0.05 8.98
N GLN A 98 -4.36 -1.12 8.56
CA GLN A 98 -5.81 -1.19 8.54
C GLN A 98 -6.43 -1.04 9.94
N LYS A 99 -5.89 -1.73 10.95
CA LYS A 99 -6.37 -1.62 12.35
C LYS A 99 -6.20 -0.19 12.88
N ARG A 100 -5.08 0.45 12.62
CA ARG A 100 -4.86 1.86 12.99
C ARG A 100 -5.84 2.78 12.29
N PHE A 101 -6.02 2.64 10.97
CA PHE A 101 -6.97 3.44 10.21
C PHE A 101 -8.40 3.33 10.76
N VAL A 102 -8.90 2.12 11.02
CA VAL A 102 -10.26 1.91 11.59
C VAL A 102 -10.38 2.54 12.96
N ARG A 103 -9.39 2.34 13.84
CA ARG A 103 -9.39 2.93 15.19
C ARG A 103 -9.38 4.44 15.15
N ASP A 104 -8.50 5.03 14.34
CA ASP A 104 -8.34 6.47 14.27
C ASP A 104 -9.56 7.12 13.60
N SER A 105 -10.14 6.47 12.58
CA SER A 105 -11.41 6.86 11.97
C SER A 105 -12.57 6.88 12.97
N ALA A 106 -12.68 5.83 13.80
CA ALA A 106 -13.72 5.78 14.83
C ALA A 106 -13.55 6.88 15.88
N HIS A 107 -12.31 7.21 16.26
CA HIS A 107 -12.02 8.32 17.17
C HIS A 107 -12.40 9.66 16.56
N GLN A 108 -12.03 9.89 15.30
CA GLN A 108 -12.31 11.14 14.59
C GLN A 108 -13.81 11.37 14.33
N LEU A 109 -14.59 10.30 14.14
CA LEU A 109 -16.04 10.42 14.01
C LEU A 109 -16.74 10.61 15.37
N ARG A 110 -16.21 10.04 16.45
CA ARG A 110 -16.81 10.19 17.80
C ARG A 110 -16.86 11.64 18.27
N THR A 111 -15.82 12.43 17.95
CA THR A 111 -15.70 13.82 18.39
C THR A 111 -16.81 14.72 17.81
N PRO A 112 -17.04 14.82 16.48
CA PRO A 112 -18.13 15.61 15.95
C PRO A 112 -19.50 15.13 16.40
N LEU A 113 -19.71 13.81 16.57
CA LEU A 113 -20.95 13.27 17.10
C LEU A 113 -21.18 13.65 18.56
N ALA A 114 -20.14 13.72 19.39
CA ALA A 114 -20.26 14.19 20.78
C ALA A 114 -20.59 15.69 20.82
N VAL A 115 -19.94 16.51 19.97
CA VAL A 115 -20.24 17.95 19.82
C VAL A 115 -21.69 18.13 19.37
N LEU A 116 -22.14 17.41 18.34
CA LEU A 116 -23.50 17.44 17.84
C LEU A 116 -24.52 17.12 18.94
N LYS A 117 -24.25 16.04 19.73
CA LYS A 117 -25.10 15.68 20.86
C LYS A 117 -25.18 16.80 21.91
N ALA A 118 -24.07 17.46 22.22
CA ALA A 118 -24.04 18.59 23.18
C ALA A 118 -24.81 19.79 22.64
N GLN A 119 -24.66 20.15 21.35
CA GLN A 119 -25.37 21.23 20.69
C GLN A 119 -26.89 21.00 20.70
N VAL A 120 -27.33 19.79 20.36
CA VAL A 120 -28.76 19.41 20.43
C VAL A 120 -29.29 19.48 21.85
N GLN A 121 -28.52 19.06 22.86
CA GLN A 121 -28.92 19.16 24.26
C GLN A 121 -29.01 20.61 24.74
N SER A 122 -28.07 21.47 24.36
CA SER A 122 -28.06 22.90 24.66
C SER A 122 -29.26 23.61 24.02
N ALA A 123 -29.54 23.31 22.74
CA ALA A 123 -30.72 23.84 22.04
C ALA A 123 -32.04 23.42 22.73
N ARG A 124 -32.15 22.14 23.16
CA ARG A 124 -33.34 21.65 23.88
C ARG A 124 -33.55 22.29 25.24
N ARG A 125 -32.49 22.73 25.92
CA ARG A 125 -32.58 23.47 27.20
C ARG A 125 -32.88 24.94 27.04
N GLY A 126 -32.76 25.48 25.80
CA GLY A 126 -32.91 26.89 25.55
C GLY A 126 -31.66 27.71 25.93
N ASP A 127 -30.49 27.08 26.09
CA ASP A 127 -29.24 27.76 26.47
C ASP A 127 -28.74 28.65 25.35
N VAL A 128 -29.16 28.40 24.10
CA VAL A 128 -28.74 29.11 22.88
C VAL A 128 -29.99 29.41 22.03
N PRO A 129 -30.05 30.56 21.32
CA PRO A 129 -31.11 30.86 20.37
C PRO A 129 -31.24 29.77 19.30
N ALA A 130 -32.47 29.43 18.90
CA ALA A 130 -32.73 28.29 17.98
C ALA A 130 -31.98 28.45 16.64
N ASP A 131 -31.95 29.62 16.04
CA ASP A 131 -31.26 29.88 14.77
C ASP A 131 -29.74 29.67 14.90
N GLN A 132 -29.15 30.11 16.00
CA GLN A 132 -27.72 29.89 16.27
C GLN A 132 -27.43 28.40 16.46
N ALA A 133 -28.25 27.67 17.24
CA ALA A 133 -28.10 26.26 17.46
C ALA A 133 -28.20 25.47 16.16
N LEU A 134 -29.15 25.79 15.28
CA LEU A 134 -29.29 25.17 13.97
C LEU A 134 -28.07 25.41 13.08
N SER A 135 -27.55 26.63 13.05
CA SER A 135 -26.35 26.98 12.27
C SER A 135 -25.09 26.20 12.75
N GLU A 136 -24.93 26.09 14.08
CA GLU A 136 -23.81 25.32 14.67
C GLU A 136 -23.93 23.83 14.40
N ILE A 137 -25.15 23.28 14.48
CA ILE A 137 -25.47 21.88 14.14
C ILE A 137 -25.15 21.61 12.66
N ASP A 138 -25.62 22.47 11.75
CA ASP A 138 -25.38 22.34 10.30
C ASP A 138 -23.89 22.33 10.00
N THR A 139 -23.13 23.25 10.59
CA THR A 139 -21.67 23.30 10.48
C THR A 139 -21.00 22.00 10.95
N THR A 140 -21.47 21.43 12.06
CA THR A 140 -20.92 20.19 12.64
C THR A 140 -21.24 18.99 11.75
N VAL A 141 -22.47 18.92 11.21
CA VAL A 141 -22.89 17.88 10.26
C VAL A 141 -22.07 17.96 8.98
N ALA A 142 -21.89 19.17 8.40
CA ALA A 142 -21.08 19.36 7.19
C ALA A 142 -19.64 18.87 7.39
N ARG A 143 -19.02 19.16 8.55
CA ARG A 143 -17.67 18.68 8.89
C ARG A 143 -17.61 17.15 9.02
N ALA A 144 -18.60 16.54 9.69
CA ALA A 144 -18.67 15.08 9.85
C ALA A 144 -18.84 14.38 8.48
N THR A 145 -19.68 14.97 7.62
CA THR A 145 -19.89 14.46 6.24
C THR A 145 -18.62 14.58 5.39
N ALA A 146 -17.91 15.70 5.45
CA ALA A 146 -16.64 15.89 4.77
C ALA A 146 -15.60 14.84 5.21
N LEU A 147 -15.49 14.58 6.52
CA LEU A 147 -14.61 13.56 7.08
C LEU A 147 -14.96 12.16 6.56
N ALA A 148 -16.25 11.79 6.59
CA ALA A 148 -16.72 10.50 6.07
C ALA A 148 -16.40 10.33 4.57
N ASN A 149 -16.62 11.36 3.76
CA ASN A 149 -16.28 11.35 2.33
C ASN A 149 -14.79 11.17 2.08
N GLN A 150 -13.94 11.79 2.88
CA GLN A 150 -12.48 11.61 2.78
C GLN A 150 -12.03 10.19 3.16
N MET A 151 -12.67 9.56 4.15
CA MET A 151 -12.42 8.15 4.47
C MET A 151 -12.84 7.22 3.31
N LEU A 152 -13.98 7.51 2.68
CA LEU A 152 -14.43 6.79 1.49
C LEU A 152 -13.47 6.99 0.31
N SER A 153 -12.91 8.18 0.13
CA SER A 153 -11.90 8.46 -0.91
C SER A 153 -10.65 7.61 -0.71
N LEU A 154 -10.13 7.46 0.53
CA LEU A 154 -9.00 6.56 0.81
C LEU A 154 -9.31 5.10 0.46
N ALA A 155 -10.48 4.60 0.87
CA ALA A 155 -10.91 3.23 0.54
C ALA A 155 -11.04 3.02 -0.97
N LYS A 156 -11.54 4.03 -1.70
CA LYS A 156 -11.68 4.00 -3.16
C LYS A 156 -10.33 4.01 -3.88
N VAL A 157 -9.34 4.76 -3.39
CA VAL A 157 -7.97 4.73 -3.94
C VAL A 157 -7.42 3.31 -3.90
N GLU A 158 -7.52 2.63 -2.74
CA GLU A 158 -7.03 1.25 -2.59
C GLU A 158 -7.77 0.27 -3.52
N GLN A 159 -9.09 0.43 -3.68
CA GLN A 159 -9.87 -0.37 -4.61
C GLN A 159 -9.41 -0.16 -6.06
N LEU A 160 -9.25 1.09 -6.50
CA LEU A 160 -8.85 1.42 -7.86
C LEU A 160 -7.41 1.02 -8.18
N ARG A 161 -6.51 1.00 -7.17
CA ARG A 161 -5.14 0.51 -7.31
C ARG A 161 -5.07 -0.95 -7.75
N GLN A 162 -6.07 -1.75 -7.38
CA GLN A 162 -6.16 -3.18 -7.71
C GLN A 162 -6.91 -3.47 -9.03
N GLN A 163 -7.49 -2.44 -9.64
CA GLN A 163 -8.27 -2.58 -10.87
C GLN A 163 -7.45 -2.19 -12.11
N PRO A 164 -7.41 -3.02 -13.17
CA PRO A 164 -6.66 -2.73 -14.39
C PRO A 164 -7.31 -1.69 -15.32
N GLU A 165 -8.45 -1.10 -14.95
CA GLU A 165 -9.24 -0.19 -15.79
C GLU A 165 -8.73 1.26 -15.84
N SER A 166 -7.43 1.48 -15.64
CA SER A 166 -6.83 2.79 -15.91
C SER A 166 -6.76 3.04 -17.43
N SER A 167 -6.96 4.27 -17.83
CA SER A 167 -6.90 4.70 -19.23
C SER A 167 -6.04 5.97 -19.35
N THR A 168 -5.59 6.25 -20.56
CA THR A 168 -4.90 7.52 -20.85
C THR A 168 -5.82 8.68 -20.57
N GLN A 169 -5.40 9.58 -19.71
CA GLN A 169 -6.09 10.81 -19.36
C GLN A 169 -5.19 12.00 -19.66
N ASP A 170 -5.76 13.09 -20.13
CA ASP A 170 -5.07 14.38 -20.18
C ASP A 170 -5.12 15.04 -18.80
N LEU A 171 -3.98 15.14 -18.13
CA LEU A 171 -3.85 15.76 -16.81
C LEU A 171 -4.28 17.23 -16.85
N GLY A 172 -3.89 17.98 -17.90
CA GLY A 172 -4.26 19.39 -18.07
C GLY A 172 -5.76 19.58 -18.17
N ASP A 173 -6.47 18.71 -18.87
CA ASP A 173 -7.93 18.77 -18.99
C ASP A 173 -8.61 18.51 -17.63
N VAL A 174 -8.12 17.52 -16.88
CA VAL A 174 -8.63 17.23 -15.53
C VAL A 174 -8.42 18.41 -14.59
N VAL A 175 -7.23 19.03 -14.62
CA VAL A 175 -6.88 20.17 -13.77
C VAL A 175 -7.75 21.38 -14.10
N ARG A 176 -7.98 21.69 -15.40
CA ARG A 176 -8.89 22.77 -15.82
C ARG A 176 -10.30 22.55 -15.28
N GLN A 177 -10.82 21.34 -15.39
CA GLN A 177 -12.16 21.02 -14.91
C GLN A 177 -12.27 21.21 -13.39
N VAL A 178 -11.30 20.70 -12.61
CA VAL A 178 -11.32 20.86 -11.16
C VAL A 178 -11.13 22.34 -10.75
N ALA A 179 -10.30 23.12 -11.47
CA ALA A 179 -10.14 24.54 -11.23
C ALA A 179 -11.46 25.32 -11.42
N LEU A 180 -12.24 24.94 -12.45
CA LEU A 180 -13.59 25.49 -12.64
C LEU A 180 -14.54 25.13 -11.48
N ASP A 181 -14.50 23.88 -10.99
CA ASP A 181 -15.33 23.43 -9.88
C ASP A 181 -15.04 24.23 -8.58
N VAL A 182 -13.77 24.61 -8.35
CA VAL A 182 -13.37 25.36 -7.14
C VAL A 182 -13.34 26.88 -7.34
N SER A 183 -13.66 27.39 -8.54
CA SER A 183 -13.63 28.82 -8.85
C SER A 183 -14.49 29.71 -7.92
N PRO A 184 -15.64 29.25 -7.37
CA PRO A 184 -16.37 30.03 -6.38
C PRO A 184 -15.56 30.29 -5.09
N LEU A 185 -14.75 29.31 -4.65
CA LEU A 185 -13.91 29.45 -3.48
C LEU A 185 -12.73 30.41 -3.72
N ILE A 186 -12.17 30.39 -4.94
CA ILE A 186 -11.12 31.32 -5.39
C ILE A 186 -11.67 32.75 -5.38
N ALA A 187 -12.87 32.94 -5.94
CA ALA A 187 -13.52 34.24 -5.99
C ALA A 187 -13.90 34.76 -4.61
N ASP A 188 -14.42 33.93 -3.71
CA ASP A 188 -14.77 34.31 -2.33
C ASP A 188 -13.57 34.84 -1.57
N LYS A 189 -12.39 34.27 -1.76
CA LYS A 189 -11.11 34.71 -1.18
C LYS A 189 -10.43 35.83 -2.00
N ALA A 190 -11.00 36.22 -3.16
CA ALA A 190 -10.42 37.20 -4.09
C ALA A 190 -8.95 36.85 -4.43
N LEU A 191 -8.61 35.56 -4.62
CA LEU A 191 -7.26 35.14 -4.92
C LEU A 191 -6.85 35.58 -6.34
N ASP A 192 -5.59 36.02 -6.50
CA ASP A 192 -4.97 36.22 -7.81
C ASP A 192 -4.59 34.84 -8.38
N PHE A 193 -5.43 34.35 -9.30
CA PHE A 193 -5.37 32.97 -9.80
C PHE A 193 -4.76 32.89 -11.19
N GLU A 194 -3.66 32.17 -11.31
CA GLU A 194 -2.98 31.86 -12.56
C GLU A 194 -3.07 30.37 -12.89
N LEU A 195 -3.46 30.05 -14.13
CA LEU A 195 -3.60 28.68 -14.61
C LEU A 195 -2.82 28.49 -15.91
N ASP A 196 -1.68 27.80 -15.85
CA ASP A 196 -0.79 27.47 -16.98
C ASP A 196 -0.73 25.95 -17.13
N VAL A 197 -1.51 25.41 -18.07
CA VAL A 197 -1.70 23.97 -18.21
C VAL A 197 -1.56 23.50 -19.65
N ASP A 198 -0.61 22.62 -19.88
CA ASP A 198 -0.41 21.89 -21.12
C ASP A 198 -1.25 20.60 -21.15
N ALA A 199 -1.44 20.04 -22.35
CA ALA A 199 -1.99 18.70 -22.51
C ALA A 199 -0.90 17.66 -22.22
N VAL A 200 -1.05 16.89 -21.13
CA VAL A 200 -0.06 15.91 -20.68
C VAL A 200 -0.72 14.57 -20.44
N PRO A 201 -0.42 13.53 -21.28
CA PRO A 201 -1.03 12.22 -21.16
C PRO A 201 -0.43 11.43 -19.98
N VAL A 202 -1.29 10.93 -19.10
CA VAL A 202 -0.93 10.07 -17.96
C VAL A 202 -1.86 8.85 -17.92
N HIS A 203 -1.34 7.70 -17.52
CA HIS A 203 -2.14 6.49 -17.35
C HIS A 203 -2.71 6.42 -15.95
N ALA A 204 -4.01 6.72 -15.80
CA ALA A 204 -4.66 6.83 -14.51
C ALA A 204 -6.19 6.69 -14.59
N HIS A 205 -6.82 6.40 -13.45
CA HIS A 205 -8.25 6.63 -13.31
C HIS A 205 -8.54 8.13 -13.20
N ARG A 206 -9.43 8.66 -14.05
CA ARG A 206 -9.81 10.08 -14.03
C ARG A 206 -10.21 10.57 -12.65
N TRP A 207 -10.93 9.75 -11.89
CA TRP A 207 -11.32 10.08 -10.52
C TRP A 207 -10.12 10.33 -9.60
N MET A 208 -9.03 9.55 -9.70
CA MET A 208 -7.81 9.76 -8.89
C MET A 208 -7.17 11.11 -9.18
N LEU A 209 -7.05 11.48 -10.46
CA LEU A 209 -6.49 12.77 -10.85
C LEU A 209 -7.37 13.95 -10.37
N GLN A 210 -8.69 13.81 -10.47
CA GLN A 210 -9.64 14.80 -9.97
C GLN A 210 -9.53 14.96 -8.46
N GLU A 211 -9.48 13.86 -7.71
CA GLU A 211 -9.39 13.88 -6.24
C GLU A 211 -8.06 14.45 -5.76
N LEU A 212 -6.95 14.07 -6.41
CA LEU A 212 -5.61 14.63 -6.16
C LEU A 212 -5.61 16.15 -6.34
N THR A 213 -6.04 16.62 -7.51
CA THR A 213 -6.08 18.04 -7.86
C THR A 213 -6.99 18.80 -6.92
N ARG A 214 -8.18 18.28 -6.62
CA ARG A 214 -9.15 18.90 -5.70
C ARG A 214 -8.58 19.05 -4.30
N ASN A 215 -7.96 18.01 -3.73
CA ASN A 215 -7.38 18.08 -2.39
C ASN A 215 -6.24 19.09 -2.31
N LEU A 216 -5.35 19.14 -3.32
CA LEU A 216 -4.26 20.10 -3.36
C LEU A 216 -4.77 21.55 -3.52
N LEU A 217 -5.74 21.80 -4.42
CA LEU A 217 -6.34 23.11 -4.63
C LEU A 217 -7.10 23.58 -3.39
N HIS A 218 -7.92 22.72 -2.78
CA HIS A 218 -8.61 23.06 -1.53
C HIS A 218 -7.62 23.44 -0.42
N ASN A 219 -6.49 22.73 -0.32
CA ASN A 219 -5.46 23.01 0.65
C ASN A 219 -4.81 24.38 0.37
N ALA A 220 -4.41 24.64 -0.86
CA ALA A 220 -3.83 25.90 -1.29
C ALA A 220 -4.79 27.09 -1.09
N ILE A 221 -6.06 26.97 -1.52
CA ILE A 221 -7.09 27.99 -1.31
C ILE A 221 -7.30 28.26 0.18
N LYS A 222 -7.38 27.20 1.00
CA LYS A 222 -7.63 27.31 2.44
C LYS A 222 -6.54 28.10 3.15
N HIS A 223 -5.28 27.83 2.86
CA HIS A 223 -4.12 28.40 3.53
C HIS A 223 -3.66 29.74 2.93
N SER A 224 -4.04 30.07 1.69
CA SER A 224 -3.77 31.38 1.11
C SER A 224 -4.45 32.50 1.88
N PRO A 225 -3.78 33.63 2.11
CA PRO A 225 -4.43 34.80 2.60
C PRO A 225 -5.39 35.40 1.56
N ARG A 226 -6.35 36.19 1.98
CA ARG A 226 -7.28 36.90 1.09
C ARG A 226 -6.51 37.83 0.14
N GLY A 227 -6.76 37.75 -1.17
CA GLY A 227 -6.01 38.46 -2.20
C GLY A 227 -4.61 37.91 -2.50
N GLY A 228 -4.26 36.75 -1.94
CA GLY A 228 -2.98 36.11 -2.20
C GLY A 228 -2.92 35.45 -3.59
N MET A 229 -1.69 35.22 -4.07
CA MET A 229 -1.45 34.53 -5.33
C MET A 229 -1.69 33.03 -5.17
N LEU A 230 -2.34 32.43 -6.17
CA LEU A 230 -2.50 30.99 -6.33
C LEU A 230 -2.19 30.62 -7.76
N SER A 231 -1.12 29.88 -8.02
CA SER A 231 -0.77 29.44 -9.38
C SER A 231 -0.83 27.94 -9.50
N VAL A 232 -1.29 27.49 -10.68
CA VAL A 232 -1.36 26.06 -11.04
C VAL A 232 -0.67 25.86 -12.38
N ARG A 233 0.28 24.94 -12.41
CA ARG A 233 1.02 24.60 -13.62
C ARG A 233 0.93 23.08 -13.90
N VAL A 234 0.70 22.74 -15.17
CA VAL A 234 0.83 21.36 -15.69
C VAL A 234 1.74 21.40 -16.90
N CYS A 235 2.82 20.63 -16.88
CA CYS A 235 3.71 20.47 -18.02
C CYS A 235 4.36 19.08 -18.04
N ALA A 236 4.97 18.72 -19.15
CA ALA A 236 5.86 17.56 -19.23
C ALA A 236 7.31 18.01 -19.02
N GLU A 237 8.01 17.45 -18.04
CA GLU A 237 9.38 17.78 -17.69
C GLU A 237 10.14 16.49 -17.38
N ASP A 238 11.36 16.33 -17.89
CA ASP A 238 12.24 15.18 -17.65
C ASP A 238 11.58 13.81 -17.86
N GLY A 239 10.65 13.69 -18.82
CA GLY A 239 9.93 12.45 -19.09
C GLY A 239 8.86 12.12 -18.05
N GLN A 240 8.43 13.09 -17.26
CA GLN A 240 7.35 12.98 -16.27
C GLN A 240 6.30 14.07 -16.48
N ALA A 241 5.06 13.77 -16.11
CA ALA A 241 4.01 14.76 -15.98
C ALA A 241 4.18 15.49 -14.65
N LEU A 242 4.26 16.81 -14.69
CA LEU A 242 4.38 17.66 -13.52
C LEU A 242 3.07 18.43 -13.29
N LEU A 243 2.52 18.33 -12.07
CA LEU A 243 1.47 19.19 -11.54
C LEU A 243 2.08 20.01 -10.39
N GLY A 244 2.20 21.31 -10.58
CA GLY A 244 2.64 22.28 -9.58
C GLY A 244 1.47 23.15 -9.12
N ILE A 245 1.29 23.30 -7.80
CA ILE A 245 0.32 24.21 -7.21
C ILE A 245 1.08 25.06 -6.17
N ALA A 246 1.13 26.36 -6.39
CA ALA A 246 1.84 27.29 -5.53
C ALA A 246 0.86 28.29 -4.87
N ASP A 247 0.91 28.38 -3.56
CA ASP A 247 0.08 29.30 -2.76
C ASP A 247 0.91 30.38 -2.07
N ALA A 248 0.24 31.40 -1.52
CA ALA A 248 0.86 32.47 -0.74
C ALA A 248 0.62 32.29 0.77
N GLY A 249 0.46 31.05 1.23
CA GLY A 249 0.22 30.72 2.63
C GLY A 249 1.47 30.83 3.52
N PRO A 250 1.32 30.51 4.81
CA PRO A 250 2.41 30.59 5.79
C PRO A 250 3.48 29.50 5.63
N GLY A 251 3.29 28.59 4.69
CA GLY A 251 4.17 27.42 4.51
C GLY A 251 4.00 26.35 5.59
N ILE A 252 5.02 25.53 5.75
CA ILE A 252 5.04 24.37 6.63
C ILE A 252 6.17 24.54 7.65
N THR A 253 5.90 24.29 8.93
CA THR A 253 6.92 24.28 9.98
C THR A 253 7.72 22.96 9.92
N ASP A 254 8.97 22.98 10.40
CA ASP A 254 9.84 21.78 10.41
C ASP A 254 9.24 20.64 11.26
N GLU A 255 8.49 20.97 12.31
CA GLU A 255 7.81 20.01 13.17
C GLU A 255 6.70 19.24 12.42
N LEU A 256 5.99 19.92 11.50
CA LEU A 256 4.92 19.33 10.70
C LEU A 256 5.47 18.53 9.51
N ARG A 257 6.63 18.91 8.97
CA ARG A 257 7.22 18.33 7.74
C ARG A 257 7.29 16.81 7.78
N GLY A 258 7.67 16.21 8.93
CA GLY A 258 7.77 14.75 9.09
C GLY A 258 6.43 14.01 9.20
N ARG A 259 5.29 14.73 9.31
CA ARG A 259 3.97 14.13 9.53
C ARG A 259 2.89 14.61 8.57
N LEU A 260 3.24 15.44 7.59
CA LEU A 260 2.28 16.07 6.68
C LEU A 260 1.35 15.12 5.96
N PHE A 261 1.89 13.98 5.56
CA PHE A 261 1.15 12.96 4.84
C PHE A 261 0.56 11.87 5.75
N ALA A 262 0.84 11.91 7.07
CA ALA A 262 0.23 10.96 7.99
C ALA A 262 -1.27 11.26 8.13
N PRO A 263 -2.15 10.27 8.06
CA PRO A 263 -3.58 10.46 8.28
C PRO A 263 -3.84 11.15 9.62
N PHE A 264 -4.77 12.12 9.63
CA PHE A 264 -5.17 12.87 10.83
C PHE A 264 -4.06 13.69 11.50
N SER A 265 -3.03 14.08 10.76
CA SER A 265 -1.88 14.82 11.27
C SER A 265 -2.15 16.32 11.53
N ALA A 266 -3.25 16.88 11.05
CA ALA A 266 -3.67 18.23 11.36
C ALA A 266 -4.09 18.31 12.83
N GLY A 267 -3.25 18.92 13.67
CA GLY A 267 -3.39 18.93 15.13
C GLY A 267 -4.60 19.71 15.69
N ASP A 268 -5.37 20.41 14.85
CA ASP A 268 -6.54 21.16 15.29
C ASP A 268 -7.73 20.91 14.37
N MET A 269 -8.87 20.52 14.94
CA MET A 269 -10.13 20.25 14.20
C MET A 269 -10.63 21.49 13.43
N ALA A 270 -10.19 22.69 13.81
CA ALA A 270 -10.46 23.93 13.07
C ALA A 270 -9.69 23.98 11.74
N SER A 271 -8.55 23.27 11.64
CA SER A 271 -7.69 23.28 10.47
C SER A 271 -8.01 22.21 9.41
N GLY A 272 -9.04 21.40 9.58
CA GLY A 272 -9.49 20.32 8.65
C GLY A 272 -9.23 18.92 9.20
N SER A 273 -9.66 17.88 8.45
CA SER A 273 -9.59 16.48 8.86
C SER A 273 -8.16 15.91 8.94
N GLY A 274 -7.17 16.56 8.30
CA GLY A 274 -5.83 16.02 8.14
C GLY A 274 -5.72 14.80 7.22
N LEU A 275 -6.75 14.51 6.41
CA LEU A 275 -6.77 13.39 5.47
C LEU A 275 -6.43 13.80 4.03
N GLY A 276 -6.60 15.07 3.65
CA GLY A 276 -6.43 15.49 2.26
C GLY A 276 -5.04 15.18 1.68
N LEU A 277 -3.96 15.50 2.40
CA LEU A 277 -2.60 15.21 1.97
C LEU A 277 -2.27 13.70 2.02
N ALA A 278 -2.85 12.95 2.98
CA ALA A 278 -2.73 11.50 3.00
C ALA A 278 -3.38 10.87 1.76
N ILE A 279 -4.56 11.35 1.36
CA ILE A 279 -5.22 10.93 0.10
C ILE A 279 -4.32 11.25 -1.11
N CYS A 280 -3.73 12.44 -1.16
CA CYS A 280 -2.81 12.81 -2.23
C CYS A 280 -1.62 11.86 -2.32
N GLN A 281 -1.00 11.51 -1.18
CA GLN A 281 0.13 10.60 -1.14
C GLN A 281 -0.25 9.20 -1.62
N GLU A 282 -1.39 8.65 -1.17
CA GLU A 282 -1.88 7.34 -1.59
C GLU A 282 -2.20 7.30 -3.09
N ILE A 283 -2.82 8.35 -3.64
CA ILE A 283 -3.07 8.45 -5.08
C ILE A 283 -1.76 8.48 -5.87
N VAL A 284 -0.83 9.35 -5.47
CA VAL A 284 0.46 9.50 -6.16
C VAL A 284 1.27 8.21 -6.09
N HIS A 285 1.28 7.54 -4.93
CA HIS A 285 1.91 6.22 -4.77
C HIS A 285 1.26 5.16 -5.67
N ALA A 286 -0.07 5.12 -5.73
CA ALA A 286 -0.82 4.19 -6.58
C ALA A 286 -0.51 4.39 -8.07
N LEU A 287 -0.20 5.63 -8.47
CA LEU A 287 0.17 5.99 -9.85
C LEU A 287 1.69 5.88 -10.11
N GLY A 288 2.49 5.40 -9.15
CA GLY A 288 3.94 5.27 -9.29
C GLY A 288 4.69 6.61 -9.37
N GLY A 289 4.08 7.67 -8.83
CA GLY A 289 4.63 9.02 -8.83
C GLY A 289 5.30 9.42 -7.53
N PHE A 290 5.59 10.73 -7.43
CA PHE A 290 6.18 11.37 -6.26
C PHE A 290 5.48 12.71 -5.97
N ILE A 291 5.28 13.03 -4.68
CA ILE A 291 4.73 14.31 -4.21
C ILE A 291 5.69 14.96 -3.24
N ALA A 292 5.93 16.25 -3.41
CA ALA A 292 6.71 17.10 -2.51
C ALA A 292 5.94 18.36 -2.13
N LEU A 293 6.23 18.87 -0.93
CA LEU A 293 5.70 20.11 -0.41
C LEU A 293 6.87 20.95 0.11
N ASP A 294 7.19 22.03 -0.55
CA ASP A 294 8.35 22.87 -0.24
C ASP A 294 7.95 24.32 0.05
N ASN A 295 8.54 24.86 1.10
CA ASN A 295 8.35 26.27 1.42
C ASN A 295 9.04 27.14 0.37
N ARG A 296 8.28 28.07 -0.22
CA ARG A 296 8.82 29.11 -1.10
C ARG A 296 9.39 30.24 -0.23
N LEU A 297 10.66 30.55 -0.46
CA LEU A 297 11.39 31.56 0.29
C LEU A 297 11.63 32.81 -0.55
N ALA A 298 11.38 33.99 0.03
CA ALA A 298 11.86 35.27 -0.49
C ALA A 298 12.53 36.02 0.66
N ASP A 299 13.74 36.50 0.43
CA ASP A 299 14.57 37.21 1.43
C ASP A 299 14.71 36.47 2.76
N GLY A 300 14.81 35.13 2.72
CA GLY A 300 14.94 34.25 3.88
C GLY A 300 13.64 34.11 4.71
N ARG A 301 12.51 34.58 4.20
CA ARG A 301 11.17 34.40 4.83
C ARG A 301 10.32 33.50 3.97
N VAL A 302 9.48 32.69 4.63
CA VAL A 302 8.47 31.89 3.94
C VAL A 302 7.40 32.79 3.38
N VAL A 303 7.18 32.74 2.07
CA VAL A 303 6.18 33.54 1.33
C VAL A 303 5.09 32.68 0.69
N GLY A 304 5.15 31.36 0.84
CA GLY A 304 4.18 30.45 0.28
C GLY A 304 4.63 29.00 0.38
N LEU A 305 3.80 28.12 -0.17
CA LEU A 305 4.04 26.69 -0.28
C LEU A 305 3.91 26.26 -1.74
N ASP A 306 4.83 25.44 -2.19
CA ASP A 306 4.82 24.80 -3.51
C ASP A 306 4.54 23.31 -3.33
N ALA A 307 3.39 22.85 -3.81
CA ALA A 307 3.03 21.46 -3.90
C ALA A 307 3.36 20.95 -5.31
N THR A 308 4.29 20.01 -5.40
CA THR A 308 4.76 19.43 -6.68
C THR A 308 4.45 17.94 -6.73
N VAL A 309 3.72 17.52 -7.76
CA VAL A 309 3.44 16.11 -8.06
C VAL A 309 4.11 15.76 -9.38
N ARG A 310 4.81 14.65 -9.39
CA ARG A 310 5.42 14.06 -10.61
C ARG A 310 4.82 12.69 -10.85
N LEU A 311 4.27 12.46 -12.04
CA LEU A 311 3.68 11.19 -12.44
C LEU A 311 4.41 10.64 -13.67
N PRO A 312 4.50 9.32 -13.85
CA PRO A 312 5.01 8.73 -15.09
C PRO A 312 4.18 9.21 -16.29
N LEU A 313 4.87 9.64 -17.36
CA LEU A 313 4.20 9.86 -18.65
C LEU A 313 3.78 8.52 -19.23
N GLU A 314 2.65 8.51 -19.94
CA GLU A 314 2.33 7.40 -20.80
C GLU A 314 3.34 7.39 -21.95
N GLN A 315 4.11 6.29 -22.02
CA GLN A 315 4.99 6.09 -23.20
C GLN A 315 4.10 5.60 -24.33
N GLY A 316 3.98 6.44 -25.38
CA GLY A 316 3.26 6.15 -26.59
C GLY A 316 3.80 4.93 -27.35
#